data_f7b7b93f5d88fdcc3217f85ca12060af
#
_entry.id   f7b7b93f5d88fdcc3217f85ca12060af
#
_cell.length_a   1.000
_cell.length_b   1.000
_cell.length_c   1.000
_cell.angle_alpha   90.00
_cell.angle_beta   90.00
_cell.angle_gamma   90.00
#
_symmetry.space_group_name_H-M   'P 1'
#
loop_
_entity.id
_entity.type
_entity.pdbx_description
1 polymer ?
#
loop_
_entity_poly.entity_id
_entity_poly.type
_entity_poly.pdbx_seq_one_letter_code
_entity_poly.pdbx_strand_id
1 'polypeptide(L)'
;MNQEQELSAWTLVNEADEARLREILWNYGEEPYARVLAAAIVRRRQKQPIDTTFQLVEVIREALPARQLSKKGHPAKQTFQALRIAVNGELDALQQGL
;
A
#
# COMPACT_ATOMS: atom_id res chain seq x y z
N MET A 1 3.02 -16.37 11.80
CA MET A 1 3.63 -16.34 10.54
C MET A 1 3.17 -15.17 9.71
N ASN A 2 1.94 -15.25 9.23
CA ASN A 2 1.40 -14.20 8.39
C ASN A 2 1.02 -12.95 9.16
N GLN A 3 0.86 -13.07 10.47
CA GLN A 3 0.49 -11.93 11.29
C GLN A 3 1.57 -10.84 11.29
N GLU A 4 2.82 -11.25 11.32
CA GLU A 4 3.91 -10.28 11.30
C GLU A 4 3.96 -9.51 9.99
N GLN A 5 3.72 -10.21 8.89
CA GLN A 5 3.69 -9.56 7.58
C GLN A 5 2.52 -8.59 7.47
N GLU A 6 1.38 -8.99 7.98
CA GLU A 6 0.21 -8.11 7.94
C GLU A 6 0.42 -6.87 8.79
N LEU A 7 0.93 -7.05 10.00
CA LEU A 7 1.22 -5.93 10.87
C LEU A 7 2.23 -4.98 10.24
N SER A 8 3.26 -5.55 9.60
CA SER A 8 4.27 -4.72 8.94
C SER A 8 3.69 -3.96 7.76
N ALA A 9 2.79 -4.60 7.01
CA ALA A 9 2.12 -3.92 5.89
C ALA A 9 1.29 -2.74 6.38
N TRP A 10 0.54 -2.93 7.46
CA TRP A 10 -0.24 -1.84 8.04
C TRP A 10 0.65 -0.75 8.60
N THR A 11 1.79 -1.12 9.15
CA THR A 11 2.78 -0.15 9.61
C THR A 11 3.26 0.70 8.44
N LEU A 12 3.55 0.08 7.31
CA LEU A 12 3.95 0.84 6.12
C LEU A 12 2.86 1.80 5.68
N VAL A 13 1.62 1.32 5.65
CA VAL A 13 0.51 2.17 5.23
C VAL A 13 0.37 3.40 6.13
N ASN A 14 0.55 3.22 7.43
CA ASN A 14 0.29 4.28 8.39
C ASN A 14 1.51 5.13 8.72
N GLU A 15 2.72 4.65 8.49
CA GLU A 15 3.91 5.35 8.94
C GLU A 15 4.92 5.69 7.84
N ALA A 16 4.88 5.01 6.70
CA ALA A 16 5.83 5.30 5.63
C ALA A 16 5.58 6.67 5.02
N ASP A 17 6.65 7.30 4.55
CA ASP A 17 6.53 8.58 3.87
C ASP A 17 5.78 8.44 2.57
N GLU A 18 5.19 9.54 2.11
CA GLU A 18 4.50 9.55 0.83
C GLU A 18 5.42 9.08 -0.30
N ALA A 19 6.67 9.55 -0.30
CA ALA A 19 7.63 9.16 -1.33
C ALA A 19 7.92 7.66 -1.27
N ARG A 20 8.01 7.11 -0.07
CA ARG A 20 8.24 5.68 0.09
C ARG A 20 7.06 4.86 -0.41
N LEU A 21 5.86 5.27 -0.07
CA LEU A 21 4.66 4.60 -0.54
C LEU A 21 4.56 4.64 -2.06
N ARG A 22 4.87 5.78 -2.64
CA ARG A 22 4.85 5.93 -4.09
C ARG A 22 5.85 4.98 -4.75
N GLU A 23 7.05 4.88 -4.20
CA GLU A 23 8.06 3.96 -4.68
C GLU A 23 7.59 2.51 -4.62
N ILE A 24 7.02 2.13 -3.49
CA ILE A 24 6.54 0.78 -3.29
C ILE A 24 5.46 0.43 -4.31
N LEU A 25 4.49 1.32 -4.46
CA LEU A 25 3.39 1.07 -5.38
C LEU A 25 3.85 1.01 -6.82
N TRP A 26 4.79 1.86 -7.18
CA TRP A 26 5.31 1.88 -8.55
C TRP A 26 6.22 0.69 -8.84
N ASN A 27 7.19 0.44 -7.97
CA ASN A 27 8.21 -0.58 -8.23
C ASN A 27 7.70 -1.99 -8.05
N TYR A 28 6.86 -2.23 -7.06
CA TYR A 28 6.42 -3.58 -6.74
C TYR A 28 4.99 -3.88 -7.19
N GLY A 29 4.18 -2.86 -7.31
CA GLY A 29 2.79 -3.05 -7.70
C GLY A 29 2.51 -2.68 -9.14
N GLU A 30 3.47 -2.09 -9.82
CA GLU A 30 3.32 -1.60 -11.19
C GLU A 30 2.04 -0.76 -11.32
N GLU A 31 1.81 0.06 -10.31
CA GLU A 31 0.59 0.84 -10.21
C GLU A 31 0.78 2.20 -10.90
N PRO A 32 0.10 2.45 -12.02
CA PRO A 32 0.28 3.73 -12.73
C PRO A 32 -0.18 4.94 -11.91
N TYR A 33 -1.05 4.73 -10.94
CA TYR A 33 -1.54 5.81 -10.08
C TYR A 33 -0.85 5.81 -8.72
N ALA A 34 0.40 5.33 -8.68
CA ALA A 34 1.15 5.23 -7.42
C ALA A 34 1.20 6.57 -6.68
N ARG A 35 1.44 7.65 -7.42
CA ARG A 35 1.51 8.98 -6.84
C ARG A 35 0.18 9.39 -6.19
N VAL A 36 -0.90 9.19 -6.92
CA VAL A 36 -2.23 9.54 -6.43
C VAL A 36 -2.59 8.72 -5.20
N LEU A 37 -2.32 7.42 -5.26
CA LEU A 37 -2.65 6.53 -4.15
C LEU A 37 -1.81 6.84 -2.91
N ALA A 38 -0.52 7.10 -3.09
CA ALA A 38 0.34 7.45 -1.95
C ALA A 38 -0.17 8.70 -1.26
N ALA A 39 -0.52 9.72 -2.03
CA ALA A 39 -1.05 10.96 -1.46
C ALA A 39 -2.36 10.72 -0.73
N ALA A 40 -3.23 9.91 -1.31
CA ALA A 40 -4.52 9.61 -0.69
C ALA A 40 -4.35 8.86 0.63
N ILE A 41 -3.44 7.90 0.66
CA ILE A 41 -3.17 7.14 1.88
C ILE A 41 -2.66 8.06 2.99
N VAL A 42 -1.71 8.91 2.66
CA VAL A 42 -1.13 9.83 3.64
C VAL A 42 -2.19 10.77 4.19
N ARG A 43 -3.05 11.28 3.31
CA ARG A 43 -4.11 12.19 3.72
C ARG A 43 -5.12 11.50 4.64
N ARG A 44 -5.51 10.28 4.29
CA ARG A 44 -6.51 9.56 5.07
C ARG A 44 -6.00 9.20 6.45
N ARG A 45 -4.75 8.73 6.55
CA ARG A 45 -4.22 8.29 7.84
C ARG A 45 -4.04 9.43 8.83
N GLN A 46 -3.95 10.65 8.34
CA GLN A 46 -3.88 11.82 9.21
C GLN A 46 -5.18 12.05 9.96
N LYS A 47 -6.29 11.66 9.35
CA LYS A 47 -7.59 11.77 9.98
C LYS A 47 -7.89 10.58 10.85
N GLN A 48 -7.56 9.40 10.36
CA GLN A 48 -7.86 8.16 11.04
C GLN A 48 -6.95 7.08 10.50
N PRO A 49 -6.29 6.31 11.37
CA PRO A 49 -5.39 5.24 10.90
C PRO A 49 -6.12 4.25 10.00
N ILE A 50 -5.38 3.70 9.06
CA ILE A 50 -5.91 2.70 8.15
C ILE A 50 -5.55 1.33 8.72
N ASP A 51 -6.52 0.67 9.33
CA ASP A 51 -6.29 -0.59 10.06
C ASP A 51 -6.88 -1.82 9.38
N THR A 52 -7.80 -1.62 8.44
CA THR A 52 -8.48 -2.75 7.82
C THR A 52 -8.37 -2.67 6.31
N THR A 53 -8.51 -3.85 5.69
CA THR A 53 -8.56 -3.99 4.25
C THR A 53 -9.66 -3.11 3.66
N PHE A 54 -10.80 -3.10 4.31
CA PHE A 54 -11.95 -2.34 3.85
C PHE A 54 -11.64 -0.85 3.79
N GLN A 55 -10.98 -0.34 4.82
CA GLN A 55 -10.60 1.07 4.85
C GLN A 55 -9.64 1.42 3.71
N LEU A 56 -8.68 0.55 3.47
CA LEU A 56 -7.73 0.79 2.39
C LEU A 56 -8.41 0.76 1.04
N VAL A 57 -9.33 -0.16 0.84
CA VAL A 57 -10.09 -0.23 -0.42
C VAL A 57 -10.89 1.05 -0.63
N GLU A 58 -11.46 1.60 0.43
CA GLU A 58 -12.19 2.86 0.33
C GLU A 58 -11.30 4.00 -0.12
N VAL A 59 -10.10 4.09 0.44
CA VAL A 59 -9.14 5.12 0.05
C VAL A 59 -8.81 5.00 -1.42
N ILE A 60 -8.55 3.78 -1.88
CA ILE A 60 -8.20 3.53 -3.27
C ILE A 60 -9.35 3.90 -4.20
N ARG A 61 -10.56 3.53 -3.83
CA ARG A 61 -11.73 3.83 -4.64
C ARG A 61 -11.95 5.33 -4.80
N GLU A 62 -11.72 6.07 -3.73
CA GLU A 62 -11.86 7.52 -3.78
C GLU A 62 -10.76 8.17 -4.61
N ALA A 63 -9.58 7.57 -4.60
CA ALA A 63 -8.43 8.14 -5.28
C ALA A 63 -8.41 7.86 -6.78
N LEU A 64 -8.91 6.70 -7.20
CA LEU A 64 -8.84 6.30 -8.60
C LEU A 64 -10.11 6.68 -9.37
N PRO A 65 -9.96 7.03 -10.66
CA PRO A 65 -11.13 7.28 -11.50
C PRO A 65 -11.94 6.00 -11.69
N ALA A 66 -13.23 6.17 -11.91
CA ALA A 66 -14.15 5.05 -12.10
C ALA A 66 -13.71 4.13 -13.23
N ARG A 67 -13.13 4.68 -14.26
CA ARG A 67 -12.62 3.92 -15.40
C ARG A 67 -11.59 2.88 -14.95
N GLN A 68 -10.67 3.32 -14.11
CA GLN A 68 -9.61 2.42 -13.62
C GLN A 68 -10.15 1.35 -12.73
N LEU A 69 -11.12 1.69 -11.90
CA LEU A 69 -11.74 0.72 -11.03
C LEU A 69 -12.39 -0.41 -11.82
N SER A 70 -13.07 -0.05 -12.90
CA SER A 70 -13.71 -1.04 -13.77
C SER A 70 -12.70 -1.95 -14.42
N LYS A 71 -11.59 -1.40 -14.91
CA LYS A 71 -10.59 -2.17 -15.63
C LYS A 71 -9.84 -3.13 -14.72
N LYS A 72 -9.61 -2.74 -13.49
CA LYS A 72 -8.77 -3.53 -12.59
C LYS A 72 -9.48 -4.69 -11.93
N GLY A 73 -10.78 -4.71 -11.96
CA GLY A 73 -11.54 -5.72 -11.25
C GLY A 73 -11.51 -5.49 -9.76
N HIS A 74 -10.37 -5.74 -9.11
CA HIS A 74 -10.21 -5.47 -7.68
C HIS A 74 -9.18 -4.35 -7.51
N PRO A 75 -9.61 -3.14 -7.13
CA PRO A 75 -8.71 -1.99 -7.12
C PRO A 75 -7.57 -2.07 -6.12
N ALA A 76 -7.73 -2.83 -5.06
CA ALA A 76 -6.72 -2.91 -4.02
C ALA A 76 -5.69 -4.03 -4.24
N LYS A 77 -5.89 -4.86 -5.23
CA LYS A 77 -5.04 -6.03 -5.44
C LYS A 77 -3.58 -5.64 -5.62
N GLN A 78 -3.30 -4.72 -6.51
CA GLN A 78 -1.93 -4.31 -6.78
C GLN A 78 -1.29 -3.63 -5.58
N THR A 79 -2.08 -2.83 -4.87
CA THR A 79 -1.59 -2.16 -3.67
C THR A 79 -1.18 -3.16 -2.60
N PHE A 80 -2.02 -4.16 -2.33
CA PHE A 80 -1.68 -5.17 -1.34
C PHE A 80 -0.45 -5.97 -1.76
N GLN A 81 -0.37 -6.31 -3.03
CA GLN A 81 0.76 -7.05 -3.56
C GLN A 81 2.06 -6.27 -3.37
N ALA A 82 2.02 -4.98 -3.68
CA ALA A 82 3.17 -4.12 -3.51
C ALA A 82 3.61 -4.05 -2.05
N LEU A 83 2.67 -3.91 -1.14
CA LEU A 83 2.98 -3.84 0.28
C LEU A 83 3.60 -5.15 0.78
N ARG A 84 3.07 -6.28 0.34
CA ARG A 84 3.61 -7.57 0.73
C ARG A 84 5.04 -7.76 0.25
N ILE A 85 5.29 -7.39 -0.99
CA ILE A 85 6.63 -7.51 -1.56
C ILE A 85 7.61 -6.62 -0.80
N ALA A 86 7.19 -5.40 -0.48
CA ALA A 86 8.03 -4.47 0.26
C ALA A 86 8.36 -5.01 1.65
N VAL A 87 7.36 -5.57 2.33
CA VAL A 87 7.57 -6.14 3.66
C VAL A 87 8.53 -7.31 3.60
N ASN A 88 8.34 -8.19 2.63
CA ASN A 88 9.22 -9.34 2.46
C ASN A 88 10.65 -8.90 2.18
N GLY A 89 10.82 -7.88 1.34
CA GLY A 89 12.13 -7.36 1.04
C GLY A 89 12.83 -6.80 2.25
N GLU A 90 12.10 -6.08 3.10
CA GLU A 90 12.67 -5.50 4.30
C GLU A 90 13.06 -6.58 5.32
N LEU A 91 12.20 -7.59 5.48
CA LEU A 91 12.52 -8.69 6.38
C LEU A 91 13.73 -9.46 5.90
N ASP A 92 13.80 -9.69 4.59
CA ASP A 92 14.93 -10.38 3.99
C ASP A 92 16.22 -9.60 4.21
N ALA A 93 16.18 -8.30 4.00
CA ALA A 93 17.33 -7.44 4.20
C ALA A 93 17.81 -7.48 5.65
N LEU A 94 16.89 -7.49 6.59
CA LEU A 94 17.23 -7.56 8.00
C LEU A 94 17.93 -8.87 8.35
N GLN A 95 17.44 -9.97 7.79
CA GLN A 95 18.05 -11.26 8.02
C GLN A 95 19.45 -11.35 7.44
N GLN A 96 19.62 -10.80 6.26
CA GLN A 96 20.92 -10.83 5.60
C GLN A 96 21.90 -9.85 6.22
N GLY A 97 21.41 -8.80 6.84
CA GLY A 97 22.23 -7.80 7.46
C GLY A 97 22.98 -8.29 8.69
N LEU A 98 22.59 -9.42 9.16
CA LEU A 98 23.28 -10.02 10.30
C LEU A 98 24.45 -10.87 9.86
#